data_c8bf43978ebb7d2909d6ac4496a9d559
#
_entry.id   c8bf43978ebb7d2909d6ac4496a9d559
#
_cell.length_a   1.000
_cell.length_b   1.000
_cell.length_c   1.000
_cell.angle_alpha   90.00
_cell.angle_beta   90.00
_cell.angle_gamma   90.00
#
_symmetry.space_group_name_H-M   'P 1'
#
loop_
_entity.id
_entity.type
_entity.pdbx_description
1 polymer ?
#
loop_
_entity_poly.entity_id
_entity_poly.type
_entity_poly.pdbx_seq_one_letter_code
_entity_poly.pdbx_strand_id
1 'polypeptide(L)'
;MYSVRIMNKTTRKKNSNQSIGAFGEEKVSEYLLAQHYEIIERNWRIKEGEIDIVALSAKGVFSFIEVKTRSSVAFGHPFEAINNDKAHRMQRLALAWLVTHKCFGRDYAIDVAAVLIASDGTFTIEYRAGVL
;
A
#
# COMPACT_ATOMS: atom_id res chain seq x y z
N MET A 1 1.64 -14.64 7.28
CA MET A 1 1.05 -13.29 7.14
C MET A 1 0.89 -12.67 8.52
N TYR A 2 1.24 -11.40 8.66
CA TYR A 2 1.06 -10.66 9.91
C TYR A 2 0.46 -9.28 9.59
N SER A 3 -0.10 -8.66 10.63
CA SER A 3 -0.70 -7.33 10.52
C SER A 3 -0.10 -6.42 11.58
N VAL A 4 0.26 -5.21 11.17
CA VAL A 4 0.81 -4.19 12.06
C VAL A 4 -0.12 -2.99 12.02
N ARG A 5 -0.42 -2.46 13.20
CA ARG A 5 -1.26 -1.26 13.34
C ARG A 5 -0.42 -0.14 13.95
N ILE A 6 -0.40 0.99 13.27
CA ILE A 6 0.38 2.15 13.70
C ILE A 6 -0.55 3.34 13.89
N MET A 7 -0.52 3.91 15.10
CA MET A 7 -1.21 5.16 15.39
C MET A 7 -0.26 6.32 15.12
N ASN A 8 -0.69 7.25 14.31
CA ASN A 8 0.08 8.46 14.07
C ASN A 8 -0.74 9.69 14.48
N LYS A 9 -0.09 10.59 15.19
CA LYS A 9 -0.73 11.82 15.70
C LYS A 9 -0.64 12.98 14.73
N THR A 10 0.04 12.83 13.61
CA THR A 10 0.13 13.86 12.58
C THR A 10 -1.24 14.03 11.93
N THR A 11 -1.76 15.25 11.98
CA THR A 11 -3.05 15.55 11.36
C THR A 11 -2.89 15.80 9.88
N ARG A 12 -3.91 15.39 9.12
CA ARG A 12 -4.01 15.75 7.72
C ARG A 12 -4.30 17.24 7.61
N LYS A 13 -3.50 17.95 6.82
CA LYS A 13 -3.81 19.34 6.50
C LYS A 13 -5.09 19.38 5.69
N LYS A 14 -6.00 20.28 6.04
CA LYS A 14 -7.20 20.53 5.24
C LYS A 14 -6.80 21.28 3.98
N ASN A 15 -6.25 20.56 3.01
CA ASN A 15 -5.96 21.08 1.70
C ASN A 15 -6.97 20.49 0.74
N SER A 16 -7.81 21.34 0.17
CA SER A 16 -8.85 20.93 -0.76
C SER A 16 -8.35 20.22 -2.00
N ASN A 17 -7.07 20.35 -2.35
CA ASN A 17 -6.52 19.80 -3.59
C ASN A 17 -5.86 18.44 -3.40
N GLN A 18 -5.67 17.99 -2.16
CA GLN A 18 -5.06 16.68 -1.90
C GLN A 18 -6.15 15.63 -1.74
N SER A 19 -6.16 14.64 -2.62
CA SER A 19 -7.09 13.53 -2.49
C SER A 19 -6.78 12.68 -1.26
N ILE A 20 -7.81 12.00 -0.74
CA ILE A 20 -7.65 11.06 0.37
C ILE A 20 -6.69 9.95 -0.02
N GLY A 21 -6.79 9.45 -1.26
CA GLY A 21 -5.90 8.40 -1.76
C GLY A 21 -4.44 8.84 -1.76
N ALA A 22 -4.17 10.05 -2.27
CA ALA A 22 -2.80 10.57 -2.30
C ALA A 22 -2.22 10.74 -0.90
N PHE A 23 -3.04 11.19 0.06
CA PHE A 23 -2.64 11.29 1.46
C PHE A 23 -2.23 9.92 2.02
N GLY A 24 -3.06 8.89 1.79
CA GLY A 24 -2.79 7.54 2.28
C GLY A 24 -1.51 6.97 1.70
N GLU A 25 -1.30 7.10 0.39
CA GLU A 25 -0.08 6.61 -0.26
C GLU A 25 1.16 7.30 0.29
N GLU A 26 1.08 8.61 0.53
CA GLU A 26 2.19 9.35 1.12
C GLU A 26 2.52 8.84 2.52
N LYS A 27 1.52 8.62 3.36
CA LYS A 27 1.73 8.16 4.73
C LYS A 27 2.25 6.73 4.79
N VAL A 28 1.80 5.85 3.90
CA VAL A 28 2.33 4.49 3.81
C VAL A 28 3.78 4.53 3.33
N SER A 29 4.12 5.39 2.37
CA SER A 29 5.50 5.55 1.92
C SER A 29 6.41 6.01 3.05
N GLU A 30 5.99 6.98 3.86
CA GLU A 30 6.74 7.44 5.03
C GLU A 30 6.94 6.31 6.04
N TYR A 31 5.89 5.51 6.28
CA TYR A 31 5.98 4.34 7.16
C TYR A 31 7.02 3.35 6.67
N LEU A 32 6.98 3.01 5.38
CA LEU A 32 7.92 2.05 4.80
C LEU A 32 9.36 2.54 4.89
N LEU A 33 9.60 3.83 4.62
CA LEU A 33 10.93 4.42 4.77
C LEU A 33 11.43 4.31 6.22
N ALA A 34 10.56 4.54 7.19
CA ALA A 34 10.90 4.37 8.61
C ALA A 34 11.21 2.91 8.97
N GLN A 35 10.70 1.95 8.23
CA GLN A 35 10.96 0.53 8.38
C GLN A 35 12.16 0.06 7.53
N HIS A 36 12.95 0.99 7.02
CA HIS A 36 14.16 0.73 6.23
C HIS A 36 13.88 0.10 4.86
N TYR A 37 12.69 0.33 4.31
CA TYR A 37 12.42 0.01 2.91
C TYR A 37 12.92 1.13 2.02
N GLU A 38 13.29 0.77 0.79
CA GLU A 38 13.51 1.73 -0.28
C GLU A 38 12.24 1.80 -1.12
N ILE A 39 11.74 2.99 -1.42
CA ILE A 39 10.61 3.17 -2.32
C ILE A 39 11.15 3.19 -3.74
N ILE A 40 10.81 2.16 -4.50
CA ILE A 40 11.34 2.00 -5.86
C ILE A 40 10.49 2.77 -6.86
N GLU A 41 9.17 2.67 -6.73
CA GLU A 41 8.25 3.31 -7.66
C GLU A 41 6.89 3.52 -7.01
N ARG A 42 6.19 4.56 -7.43
CA ARG A 42 4.82 4.82 -6.99
C ARG A 42 3.92 5.00 -8.20
N ASN A 43 2.67 4.56 -8.06
CA ASN A 43 1.63 4.76 -9.08
C ASN A 43 2.04 4.22 -10.46
N TRP A 44 2.57 3.01 -10.47
CA TRP A 44 2.88 2.34 -11.74
C TRP A 44 1.60 1.83 -12.37
N ARG A 45 1.41 2.17 -13.64
CA ARG A 45 0.19 1.83 -14.37
C ARG A 45 0.49 1.15 -15.67
N ILE A 46 -0.30 0.13 -15.96
CA ILE A 46 -0.39 -0.51 -17.27
C ILE A 46 -1.87 -0.68 -17.61
N LYS A 47 -2.16 -1.17 -18.81
CA LYS A 47 -3.55 -1.33 -19.26
C LYS A 47 -4.38 -2.20 -18.29
N GLU A 48 -3.77 -3.23 -17.71
CA GLU A 48 -4.44 -4.20 -16.83
C GLU A 48 -4.70 -3.69 -15.42
N GLY A 49 -4.07 -2.58 -15.02
CA GLY A 49 -4.25 -2.02 -13.69
C GLY A 49 -3.07 -1.23 -13.19
N GLU A 50 -3.02 -1.01 -11.87
CA GLU A 50 -1.96 -0.21 -11.26
C GLU A 50 -1.45 -0.84 -9.97
N ILE A 51 -0.22 -0.46 -9.61
CA ILE A 51 0.40 -0.76 -8.32
C ILE A 51 0.67 0.57 -7.63
N ASP A 52 0.16 0.72 -6.40
CA ASP A 52 0.29 1.99 -5.69
C ASP A 52 1.74 2.26 -5.25
N ILE A 53 2.40 1.25 -4.68
CA ILE A 53 3.78 1.38 -4.20
C ILE A 53 4.53 0.10 -4.50
N VAL A 54 5.75 0.25 -5.03
CA VAL A 54 6.73 -0.83 -5.11
C VAL A 54 7.87 -0.46 -4.17
N ALA A 55 8.17 -1.32 -3.21
CA ALA A 55 9.21 -1.09 -2.22
C ALA A 55 10.15 -2.29 -2.16
N LEU A 56 11.37 -2.03 -1.72
CA LEU A 56 12.40 -3.06 -1.57
C LEU A 56 12.86 -3.08 -0.11
N SER A 57 12.73 -4.24 0.53
CA SER A 57 13.16 -4.38 1.91
C SER A 57 14.68 -4.43 2.03
N ALA A 58 15.19 -4.23 3.24
CA ALA A 58 16.63 -4.35 3.52
C ALA A 58 17.15 -5.76 3.21
N LYS A 59 16.28 -6.76 3.19
CA LYS A 59 16.64 -8.16 2.86
C LYS A 59 16.55 -8.46 1.36
N GLY A 60 16.20 -7.47 0.54
CA GLY A 60 16.13 -7.64 -0.91
C GLY A 60 14.82 -8.26 -1.41
N VAL A 61 13.76 -8.20 -0.63
CA VAL A 61 12.43 -8.69 -1.03
C VAL A 61 11.61 -7.51 -1.54
N PHE A 62 11.06 -7.64 -2.75
CA PHE A 62 10.14 -6.63 -3.28
C PHE A 62 8.77 -6.77 -2.62
N SER A 63 8.19 -5.64 -2.24
CA SER A 63 6.80 -5.57 -1.75
C SER A 63 5.99 -4.75 -2.74
N PHE A 64 4.88 -5.33 -3.20
CA PHE A 64 3.93 -4.67 -4.07
C PHE A 64 2.70 -4.36 -3.22
N ILE A 65 2.44 -3.09 -3.00
CA ILE A 65 1.53 -2.65 -1.95
C ILE A 65 0.33 -1.95 -2.55
N GLU A 66 -0.85 -2.43 -2.21
CA GLU A 66 -2.11 -1.73 -2.44
C GLU A 66 -2.45 -0.91 -1.22
N VAL A 67 -2.72 0.37 -1.41
CA VAL A 67 -3.09 1.28 -0.33
C VAL A 67 -4.58 1.58 -0.43
N LYS A 68 -5.32 1.30 0.65
CA LYS A 68 -6.73 1.63 0.78
C LYS A 68 -6.89 2.68 1.86
N THR A 69 -7.42 3.84 1.48
CA THR A 69 -7.61 4.95 2.40
C THR A 69 -9.10 5.22 2.59
N ARG A 70 -9.53 5.32 3.84
CA ARG A 70 -10.93 5.58 4.19
C ARG A 70 -10.99 6.64 5.29
N SER A 71 -11.97 7.53 5.17
CA SER A 71 -12.29 8.48 6.23
C SER A 71 -13.44 8.00 7.10
N SER A 72 -13.98 6.83 6.80
CA SER A 72 -15.08 6.22 7.54
C SER A 72 -15.05 4.71 7.32
N VAL A 73 -15.48 3.95 8.33
CA VAL A 73 -15.67 2.49 8.23
C VAL A 73 -17.14 2.11 8.11
N ALA A 74 -18.01 3.06 7.75
CA ALA A 74 -19.44 2.84 7.64
C ALA A 74 -19.80 1.69 6.67
N PHE A 75 -18.96 1.44 5.67
CA PHE A 75 -19.14 0.38 4.68
C PHE A 75 -18.18 -0.79 4.89
N GLY A 76 -17.67 -0.96 6.11
CA GLY A 76 -16.75 -2.02 6.47
C GLY A 76 -15.28 -1.58 6.44
N HIS A 77 -14.42 -2.43 6.98
CA HIS A 77 -12.97 -2.20 6.98
C HIS A 77 -12.40 -2.35 5.56
N PRO A 78 -11.41 -1.51 5.16
CA PRO A 78 -10.82 -1.60 3.82
C PRO A 78 -10.31 -2.99 3.44
N PHE A 79 -9.82 -3.78 4.39
CA PHE A 79 -9.33 -5.13 4.11
C PHE A 79 -10.45 -6.08 3.65
N GLU A 80 -11.70 -5.79 3.95
CA GLU A 80 -12.83 -6.59 3.48
C GLU A 80 -13.00 -6.50 1.96
N ALA A 81 -12.46 -5.47 1.32
CA ALA A 81 -12.50 -5.32 -0.12
C ALA A 81 -11.45 -6.18 -0.84
N ILE A 82 -10.53 -6.80 -0.09
CA ILE A 82 -9.47 -7.63 -0.65
C ILE A 82 -9.91 -9.09 -0.60
N ASN A 83 -10.27 -9.63 -1.76
CA ASN A 83 -10.63 -11.03 -1.93
C ASN A 83 -9.55 -11.74 -2.77
N ASN A 84 -9.72 -13.07 -2.98
CA ASN A 84 -8.76 -13.86 -3.73
C ASN A 84 -8.58 -13.38 -5.17
N ASP A 85 -9.65 -12.97 -5.84
CA ASP A 85 -9.57 -12.48 -7.21
C ASP A 85 -8.73 -11.21 -7.28
N LYS A 86 -8.91 -10.32 -6.33
CA LYS A 86 -8.15 -9.06 -6.27
C LYS A 86 -6.69 -9.33 -5.95
N ALA A 87 -6.41 -10.22 -5.00
CA ALA A 87 -5.03 -10.60 -4.66
C ALA A 87 -4.32 -11.23 -5.86
N HIS A 88 -4.99 -12.10 -6.61
CA HIS A 88 -4.42 -12.71 -7.81
C HIS A 88 -4.16 -11.67 -8.91
N ARG A 89 -5.05 -10.68 -9.04
CA ARG A 89 -4.82 -9.59 -9.99
C ARG A 89 -3.59 -8.78 -9.61
N MET A 90 -3.43 -8.49 -8.32
CA MET A 90 -2.24 -7.81 -7.81
C MET A 90 -0.99 -8.63 -8.10
N GLN A 91 -1.05 -9.95 -7.96
CA GLN A 91 0.08 -10.82 -8.27
C GLN A 91 0.45 -10.73 -9.75
N ARG A 92 -0.54 -10.74 -10.65
CA ARG A 92 -0.25 -10.61 -12.10
C ARG A 92 0.42 -9.28 -12.41
N LEU A 93 -0.02 -8.19 -11.76
CA LEU A 93 0.61 -6.89 -11.94
C LEU A 93 2.03 -6.86 -11.39
N ALA A 94 2.25 -7.51 -10.24
CA ALA A 94 3.59 -7.61 -9.64
C ALA A 94 4.54 -8.38 -10.57
N LEU A 95 4.09 -9.49 -11.13
CA LEU A 95 4.91 -10.26 -12.07
C LEU A 95 5.21 -9.46 -13.34
N ALA A 96 4.24 -8.69 -13.83
CA ALA A 96 4.46 -7.81 -14.98
C ALA A 96 5.51 -6.74 -14.66
N TRP A 97 5.46 -6.15 -13.47
CA TRP A 97 6.46 -5.18 -13.03
C TRP A 97 7.85 -5.79 -12.98
N LEU A 98 7.98 -6.98 -12.38
CA LEU A 98 9.26 -7.67 -12.26
C LEU A 98 9.85 -7.99 -13.63
N VAL A 99 9.02 -8.41 -14.59
CA VAL A 99 9.47 -8.69 -15.95
C VAL A 99 9.93 -7.41 -16.65
N THR A 100 9.13 -6.35 -16.59
CA THR A 100 9.45 -5.10 -17.29
C THR A 100 10.67 -4.40 -16.70
N HIS A 101 10.98 -4.63 -15.44
CA HIS A 101 12.12 -4.02 -14.74
C HIS A 101 13.32 -4.98 -14.65
N LYS A 102 13.27 -6.10 -15.35
CA LYS A 102 14.36 -7.09 -15.41
C LYS A 102 14.73 -7.66 -14.04
N CYS A 103 13.71 -7.84 -13.20
CA CYS A 103 13.85 -8.38 -11.85
C CYS A 103 13.12 -9.71 -11.68
N PHE A 104 12.73 -10.35 -12.78
CA PHE A 104 12.01 -11.63 -12.73
C PHE A 104 12.83 -12.67 -11.97
N GLY A 105 12.14 -13.44 -11.12
CA GLY A 105 12.79 -14.46 -10.29
C GLY A 105 13.23 -13.96 -8.91
N ARG A 106 13.11 -12.65 -8.65
CA ARG A 106 13.41 -12.09 -7.34
C ARG A 106 12.27 -12.38 -6.36
N ASP A 107 12.63 -12.49 -5.08
CA ASP A 107 11.63 -12.69 -4.02
C ASP A 107 10.71 -11.47 -3.93
N TYR A 108 9.43 -11.73 -3.75
CA TYR A 108 8.44 -10.66 -3.63
C TYR A 108 7.28 -11.07 -2.74
N ALA A 109 6.54 -10.07 -2.29
CA ALA A 109 5.32 -10.24 -1.52
C ALA A 109 4.26 -9.26 -2.02
N ILE A 110 2.99 -9.65 -1.88
CA ILE A 110 1.85 -8.79 -2.12
C ILE A 110 1.34 -8.33 -0.76
N ASP A 111 1.32 -7.01 -0.55
CA ASP A 111 0.96 -6.41 0.72
C ASP A 111 -0.23 -5.46 0.55
N VAL A 112 -0.94 -5.23 1.62
CA VAL A 112 -2.04 -4.25 1.66
C VAL A 112 -1.87 -3.36 2.87
N ALA A 113 -2.04 -2.07 2.66
CA ALA A 113 -2.03 -1.09 3.74
C ALA A 113 -3.37 -0.37 3.77
N ALA A 114 -3.99 -0.33 4.94
CA ALA A 114 -5.22 0.40 5.17
C ALA A 114 -4.92 1.65 5.99
N VAL A 115 -5.29 2.81 5.46
CA VAL A 115 -5.14 4.09 6.15
C VAL A 115 -6.53 4.57 6.56
N LEU A 116 -6.75 4.68 7.85
CA LEU A 116 -8.03 5.10 8.41
C LEU A 116 -7.87 6.50 9.00
N ILE A 117 -8.62 7.45 8.45
CA ILE A 117 -8.55 8.85 8.85
C ILE A 117 -9.72 9.13 9.78
N ALA A 118 -9.42 9.61 10.99
CA ALA A 118 -10.44 10.02 11.94
C ALA A 118 -10.99 11.41 11.61
N SER A 119 -12.12 11.74 12.23
CA SER A 119 -12.80 13.02 12.00
C SER A 119 -11.95 14.22 12.41
N ASP A 120 -11.02 14.05 13.35
CA ASP A 120 -10.10 15.11 13.79
C ASP A 120 -8.86 15.23 12.90
N GLY A 121 -8.76 14.41 11.84
CA GLY A 121 -7.64 14.41 10.91
C GLY A 121 -6.48 13.52 11.29
N THR A 122 -6.51 12.89 12.47
CA THR A 122 -5.51 11.87 12.82
C THR A 122 -5.76 10.61 11.99
N PHE A 123 -4.75 9.75 11.91
CA PHE A 123 -4.89 8.53 11.11
C PHE A 123 -4.17 7.36 11.74
N THR A 124 -4.58 6.16 11.32
CA THR A 124 -3.88 4.91 11.66
C THR A 124 -3.52 4.20 10.37
N ILE A 125 -2.43 3.43 10.41
CA ILE A 125 -2.06 2.52 9.33
C ILE A 125 -2.14 1.10 9.87
N GLU A 126 -2.90 0.25 9.17
CA GLU A 126 -2.86 -1.19 9.38
C GLU A 126 -2.18 -1.80 8.17
N TYR A 127 -1.06 -2.47 8.40
CA TYR A 127 -0.26 -3.05 7.32
C TYR A 127 -0.32 -4.57 7.40
N ARG A 128 -0.67 -5.18 6.28
CA ARG A 128 -0.78 -6.65 6.19
C ARG A 128 0.16 -7.14 5.11
N ALA A 129 1.21 -7.81 5.51
CA ALA A 129 2.21 -8.36 4.61
C ALA A 129 1.82 -9.77 4.17
N GLY A 130 2.11 -10.07 2.89
CA GLY A 130 1.94 -11.41 2.37
C GLY A 130 0.49 -11.87 2.31
N VAL A 131 -0.37 -11.14 1.61
CA VAL A 131 -1.81 -11.46 1.54
C VAL A 131 -2.13 -12.57 0.53
N LEU A 132 -1.12 -13.07 -0.15
CA LEU A 132 -1.30 -14.15 -1.12
C LEU A 132 -0.30 -15.26 -0.85
#